data_fee3da36c22e02f8714911d8dc61060a
#
_entry.id   fee3da36c22e02f8714911d8dc61060a
#
_cell.length_a   1.000
_cell.length_b   1.000
_cell.length_c   1.000
_cell.angle_alpha   90.00
_cell.angle_beta   90.00
_cell.angle_gamma   90.00
#
_symmetry.space_group_name_H-M   'P 1'
#
loop_
_entity.id
_entity.type
_entity.pdbx_description
1 polymer ?
#
loop_
_entity_poly.entity_id
_entity_poly.type
_entity_poly.pdbx_seq_one_letter_code
_entity_poly.pdbx_strand_id
1 'polypeptide(L)' 'MIVYDKLWQTMKEKGVSQYALIKNYKISPAQITRLKRNESVSTHTIEMFCKILKCDVCDVMEYKDNENN' A
#
# COMPACT_ATOMS: atom_id res chain seq x y z
N MET A 1 -12.96 7.83 3.08
CA MET A 1 -11.57 7.68 3.57
C MET A 1 -10.74 6.91 2.56
N ILE A 2 -9.44 7.14 2.58
CA ILE A 2 -8.54 6.35 1.74
C ILE A 2 -8.22 5.05 2.47
N VAL A 3 -8.30 3.94 1.75
CA VAL A 3 -7.96 2.61 2.28
C VAL A 3 -6.96 1.93 1.35
N TYR A 4 -6.23 0.97 1.88
CA TYR A 4 -5.16 0.29 1.15
C TYR A 4 -5.41 -1.20 1.01
N ASP A 5 -6.67 -1.61 1.05
CA ASP A 5 -7.02 -3.04 0.96
C ASP A 5 -6.48 -3.66 -0.32
N LYS A 6 -6.53 -2.89 -1.41
CA LYS A 6 -6.05 -3.39 -2.70
C LYS A 6 -4.54 -3.60 -2.74
N LEU A 7 -3.81 -2.83 -1.93
CA LEU A 7 -2.36 -3.01 -1.84
C LEU A 7 -2.02 -4.44 -1.37
N TRP A 8 -2.70 -4.88 -0.31
CA TRP A 8 -2.44 -6.22 0.23
C TRP A 8 -2.79 -7.31 -0.78
N GLN A 9 -3.90 -7.12 -1.49
CA GLN A 9 -4.31 -8.05 -2.54
C GLN A 9 -3.28 -8.08 -3.67
N THR A 10 -2.84 -6.91 -4.13
CA THR A 10 -1.86 -6.81 -5.22
C THR A 10 -0.54 -7.44 -4.82
N MET A 11 -0.09 -7.22 -3.58
CA MET A 11 1.13 -7.85 -3.08
C MET A 11 1.02 -9.36 -3.12
N LYS A 12 -0.12 -9.89 -2.70
CA LYS A 12 -0.36 -11.33 -2.71
C LYS A 12 -0.31 -11.87 -4.13
N GLU A 13 -0.94 -11.18 -5.07
CA GLU A 13 -0.96 -11.59 -6.48
C GLU A 13 0.44 -11.56 -7.10
N LYS A 14 1.26 -10.60 -6.69
CA LYS A 14 2.62 -10.45 -7.22
C LYS A 14 3.66 -11.25 -6.45
N GLY A 15 3.25 -11.92 -5.38
CA GLY A 15 4.17 -12.70 -4.58
C GLY A 15 5.16 -11.89 -3.77
N VAL A 16 4.81 -10.67 -3.40
CA VAL A 16 5.68 -9.79 -2.62
C VAL A 16 5.17 -9.73 -1.18
N SER A 17 6.00 -10.15 -0.23
CA SER A 17 5.65 -10.14 1.18
C SER A 17 6.02 -8.82 1.84
N GLN A 18 5.43 -8.55 3.02
CA GLN A 18 5.83 -7.39 3.81
C GLN A 18 7.30 -7.48 4.20
N TYR A 19 7.78 -8.67 4.51
CA TYR A 19 9.18 -8.89 4.83
C TYR A 19 10.08 -8.47 3.65
N ALA A 20 9.70 -8.84 2.44
CA ALA A 20 10.46 -8.47 1.25
C ALA A 20 10.48 -6.96 1.06
N LEU A 21 9.36 -6.27 1.34
CA LEU A 21 9.31 -4.81 1.24
C LEU A 21 10.33 -4.17 2.17
N ILE A 22 10.41 -4.66 3.39
CA ILE A 22 11.32 -4.09 4.39
C ILE A 22 12.78 -4.43 4.05
N LYS A 23 13.05 -5.68 3.73
CA LYS A 23 14.42 -6.16 3.53
C LYS A 23 15.00 -5.76 2.19
N ASN A 24 14.23 -5.95 1.11
CA ASN A 24 14.77 -5.79 -0.25
C ASN A 24 14.53 -4.40 -0.81
N TYR A 25 13.46 -3.74 -0.40
CA TYR A 25 13.07 -2.45 -0.97
C TYR A 25 13.18 -1.32 0.04
N LYS A 26 13.61 -1.62 1.25
CA LYS A 26 13.89 -0.65 2.31
C LYS A 26 12.68 0.22 2.69
N ILE A 27 11.50 -0.37 2.60
CA ILE A 27 10.28 0.27 3.12
C ILE A 27 10.33 0.15 4.64
N SER A 28 10.15 1.25 5.36
CA SER A 28 10.24 1.19 6.82
C SER A 28 9.04 0.47 7.42
N PRO A 29 9.24 -0.24 8.54
CA PRO A 29 8.12 -0.87 9.24
C PRO A 29 7.04 0.13 9.65
N ALA A 30 7.42 1.38 9.94
CA ALA A 30 6.45 2.42 10.29
C ALA A 30 5.49 2.71 9.14
N GLN A 31 5.98 2.71 7.90
CA GLN A 31 5.12 2.89 6.73
C GLN A 31 4.13 1.74 6.58
N ILE A 32 4.59 0.52 6.80
CA ILE A 32 3.72 -0.65 6.75
C ILE A 32 2.61 -0.52 7.80
N THR A 33 2.95 -0.10 9.01
CA THR A 33 1.98 0.10 10.08
C THR A 33 0.94 1.16 9.71
N ARG A 34 1.37 2.28 9.13
CA ARG A 34 0.44 3.33 8.69
C ARG A 34 -0.52 2.81 7.63
N LEU A 35 -0.01 2.05 6.69
CA LEU A 35 -0.86 1.48 5.63
C LEU A 35 -1.88 0.52 6.21
N LYS A 36 -1.51 -0.29 7.19
CA LYS A 36 -2.45 -1.20 7.86
C LYS A 36 -3.56 -0.47 8.59
N ARG A 37 -3.27 0.74 9.07
CA ARG A 37 -4.23 1.57 9.79
C ARG A 37 -4.99 2.53 8.89
N ASN A 38 -4.76 2.47 7.59
CA ASN A 38 -5.35 3.40 6.62
C ASN A 38 -5.00 4.86 6.96
N GLU A 39 -3.79 5.08 7.45
CA GLU A 39 -3.30 6.42 7.73
C GLU A 39 -2.65 7.01 6.48
N SER A 40 -2.50 8.32 6.48
CA SER A 40 -1.92 9.01 5.33
C SER A 40 -0.45 8.65 5.13
N VAL A 41 -0.07 8.46 3.88
CA VAL A 41 1.33 8.33 3.49
C VAL A 41 1.58 9.29 2.34
N SER A 42 2.84 9.58 2.07
CA SER A 42 3.18 10.50 0.98
C SER A 42 2.93 9.86 -0.38
N THR A 43 2.71 10.72 -1.38
CA THR A 43 2.58 10.22 -2.75
C THR A 43 3.87 9.56 -3.22
N HIS A 44 5.02 9.97 -2.68
CA HIS A 44 6.29 9.29 -2.96
C HIS A 44 6.24 7.82 -2.54
N THR A 45 5.67 7.54 -1.37
CA THR A 45 5.50 6.16 -0.89
C THR A 45 4.60 5.38 -1.84
N ILE A 46 3.49 5.99 -2.28
CA ILE A 46 2.59 5.36 -3.25
C ILE A 46 3.33 5.06 -4.55
N GLU A 47 4.12 6.02 -5.03
CA GLU A 47 4.91 5.83 -6.25
C GLU A 47 5.87 4.66 -6.11
N MET A 48 6.52 4.52 -4.98
CA MET A 48 7.42 3.40 -4.73
C MET A 48 6.69 2.06 -4.83
N PHE A 49 5.50 1.95 -4.25
CA PHE A 49 4.72 0.71 -4.36
C PHE A 49 4.34 0.41 -5.80
N CYS A 50 3.97 1.43 -6.56
CA CYS A 50 3.66 1.22 -7.98
C CYS A 50 4.86 0.69 -8.74
N LYS A 51 6.05 1.20 -8.45
CA LYS A 51 7.28 0.74 -9.09
C LYS A 51 7.63 -0.69 -8.68
N ILE A 52 7.55 -0.97 -7.38
CA ILE A 52 7.90 -2.29 -6.84
C ILE A 52 6.95 -3.37 -7.40
N LEU A 53 5.66 -3.08 -7.38
CA LEU A 53 4.63 -4.05 -7.75
C LEU A 53 4.28 -3.98 -9.23
N LYS A 54 4.82 -3.01 -9.96
CA LYS A 54 4.53 -2.79 -11.38
C LYS A 54 3.03 -2.72 -11.62
N CYS A 55 2.39 -1.81 -10.89
CA CYS A 55 0.95 -1.64 -10.93
C CYS A 55 0.58 -0.16 -10.93
N ASP A 56 -0.69 0.12 -11.08
CA ASP A 56 -1.22 1.48 -11.05
C ASP A 56 -1.62 1.89 -9.64
N VAL A 57 -1.87 3.19 -9.46
CA VAL A 57 -2.29 3.74 -8.17
C VAL A 57 -3.56 3.06 -7.67
N CYS A 58 -4.49 2.73 -8.57
CA CYS A 58 -5.76 2.10 -8.18
C CYS A 58 -5.56 0.67 -7.64
N ASP A 59 -4.39 0.08 -7.85
CA ASP A 59 -4.06 -1.23 -7.28
C ASP A 59 -3.42 -1.10 -5.90
N VAL A 60 -3.17 0.13 -5.44
CA VAL A 60 -2.52 0.40 -4.16
C VAL A 60 -3.49 1.02 -3.18
N MET A 61 -4.31 1.96 -3.64
CA MET A 61 -5.20 2.71 -2.77
C MET A 61 -6.53 2.97 -3.47
N GLU A 62 -7.57 3.20 -2.65
CA GLU A 62 -8.86 3.61 -3.18
C GLU A 62 -9.57 4.49 -2.15
N TYR A 63 -10.49 5.28 -2.61
CA TYR A 63 -11.36 6.08 -1.75
C TYR A 63 -12.64 5.32 -1.49
N LYS A 64 -13.01 5.20 -0.23
CA LYS A 64 -14.30 4.65 0.16
C LYS A 64 -15.10 5.71 0.89
N ASP A 65 -16.32 5.90 0.46
CA ASP A 65 -17.26 6.79 1.12
C ASP A 65 -17.95 6.02 2.21
N ASN A 66 -17.76 6.43 3.46
CA ASN A 66 -18.38 5.77 4.60
C ASN A 66 -19.37 6.70 5.31
N GLU A 67 -19.85 7.71 4.60
CA GLU A 67 -20.73 8.71 5.19
C GLU A 67 -22.10 8.14 5.58
N ASN A 68 -22.52 7.09 4.93
CA ASN A 68 -23.85 6.53 5.13
C ASN A 68 -23.91 5.49 6.23
N ASN A 69 -22.89 5.39 7.00
CA ASN A 69 -22.82 4.40 8.08
C ASN A 69 -23.53 4.89 9.32
#